data_9f3f280cd72aa1f09451c61c0350b297
#
_entry.id   9f3f280cd72aa1f09451c61c0350b297
#
_cell.length_a   1.000
_cell.length_b   1.000
_cell.length_c   1.000
_cell.angle_alpha   90.00
_cell.angle_beta   90.00
_cell.angle_gamma   90.00
#
_symmetry.space_group_name_H-M   'P 1'
#
loop_
_entity.id
_entity.type
_entity.pdbx_description
1 polymer ?
#
loop_
_entity_poly.entity_id
_entity_poly.type
_entity_poly.pdbx_seq_one_letter_code
_entity_poly.pdbx_strand_id
1 'polypeptide(L)'
;MLVYRGKLLKQIFSEKWEPFCAIQPPGKIRPSIHKNVDKMLRCGTEAMGYHMFKCPRCGVERKIYHTCKSRFCSKCGVKQTDLWIKQYSALFADCEYKHIVFALPEEFRNYLRVGRTPYFNAFYTAVNLTLNDWYTPDPLALFQSYSLT
;
A
#
# COMPACT_ATOMS: atom_id res chain seq x y z
N MET A 1 -0.99 17.44 -17.55
CA MET A 1 0.21 17.77 -16.74
C MET A 1 -0.12 17.46 -15.27
N LEU A 2 0.25 16.27 -14.78
CA LEU A 2 -0.02 15.85 -13.39
C LEU A 2 0.90 16.63 -12.46
N VAL A 3 0.37 17.66 -11.83
CA VAL A 3 1.06 18.40 -10.76
C VAL A 3 1.42 17.40 -9.66
N TYR A 4 2.70 17.26 -9.40
CA TYR A 4 3.29 16.34 -8.43
C TYR A 4 2.79 16.66 -7.01
N ARG A 5 1.67 16.05 -6.61
CA ARG A 5 1.01 16.22 -5.29
C ARG A 5 1.89 15.78 -4.11
N GLY A 6 3.06 15.20 -4.37
CA GLY A 6 3.97 14.68 -3.35
C GLY A 6 4.59 15.75 -2.44
N LYS A 7 4.70 16.98 -2.90
CA LYS A 7 5.21 18.10 -2.07
C LYS A 7 4.16 18.55 -1.04
N LEU A 8 2.87 18.58 -1.42
CA LEU A 8 1.80 19.06 -0.56
C LEU A 8 1.62 18.21 0.71
N LEU A 9 1.61 16.88 0.57
CA LEU A 9 1.49 15.99 1.73
C LEU A 9 2.66 16.19 2.71
N LYS A 10 3.88 16.27 2.19
CA LYS A 10 5.08 16.50 3.00
C LYS A 10 5.01 17.86 3.73
N GLN A 11 4.53 18.88 3.06
CA GLN A 11 4.32 20.20 3.64
C GLN A 11 3.28 20.17 4.76
N ILE A 12 2.11 19.57 4.54
CA ILE A 12 1.07 19.42 5.56
C ILE A 12 1.63 18.76 6.82
N PHE A 13 2.37 17.66 6.68
CA PHE A 13 2.96 16.99 7.83
C PHE A 13 4.07 17.81 8.49
N SER A 14 4.86 18.55 7.72
CA SER A 14 5.88 19.43 8.27
C SER A 14 5.30 20.54 9.15
N GLU A 15 4.16 21.09 8.76
CA GLU A 15 3.54 22.22 9.45
C GLU A 15 2.56 21.80 10.57
N LYS A 16 1.86 20.67 10.38
CA LYS A 16 0.72 20.29 11.22
C LYS A 16 0.93 19.08 12.09
N TRP A 17 2.02 18.31 11.90
CA TRP A 17 2.24 17.08 12.65
C TRP A 17 2.43 17.30 14.15
N GLU A 18 3.30 18.22 14.55
CA GLU A 18 3.54 18.50 15.96
C GLU A 18 2.31 19.09 16.66
N PRO A 19 1.62 20.13 16.11
CA PRO A 19 0.37 20.61 16.68
C PRO A 19 -0.69 19.51 16.79
N PHE A 20 -0.81 18.63 15.79
CA PHE A 20 -1.73 17.51 15.84
C PHE A 20 -1.39 16.53 16.98
N CYS A 21 -0.11 16.20 17.16
CA CYS A 21 0.31 15.32 18.24
C CYS A 21 0.03 15.91 19.63
N ALA A 22 0.17 17.23 19.80
CA ALA A 22 -0.03 17.92 21.07
C ALA A 22 -1.48 17.86 21.57
N ILE A 23 -2.47 17.80 20.68
CA ILE A 23 -3.90 17.71 21.04
C ILE A 23 -4.39 16.27 21.25
N GLN A 24 -3.55 15.25 20.95
CA GLN A 24 -3.96 13.87 21.14
C GLN A 24 -3.68 13.41 22.57
N PRO A 25 -4.54 12.53 23.14
CA PRO A 25 -4.26 11.91 24.43
C PRO A 25 -2.94 11.13 24.43
N PRO A 26 -2.20 11.09 25.53
CA PRO A 26 -0.96 10.33 25.65
C PRO A 26 -1.14 8.88 25.23
N GLY A 27 -0.22 8.36 24.42
CA GLY A 27 -0.25 6.97 23.96
C GLY A 27 -1.23 6.62 22.83
N LYS A 28 -2.09 7.56 22.40
CA LYS A 28 -3.04 7.31 21.30
C LYS A 28 -2.34 7.12 19.95
N ILE A 29 -1.27 7.85 19.70
CA ILE A 29 -0.48 7.72 18.48
C ILE A 29 0.63 6.69 18.71
N ARG A 30 0.60 5.62 17.93
CA ARG A 30 1.60 4.55 18.06
C ARG A 30 3.00 5.06 17.68
N PRO A 31 4.07 4.60 18.36
CA PRO A 31 5.46 4.99 18.05
C PRO A 31 5.85 4.72 16.59
N SER A 32 5.28 3.69 15.96
CA SER A 32 5.49 3.37 14.55
C SER A 32 5.00 4.47 13.61
N ILE A 33 3.93 5.20 13.98
CA ILE A 33 3.41 6.32 13.19
C ILE A 33 4.41 7.48 13.24
N HIS A 34 4.90 7.85 14.42
CA HIS A 34 5.95 8.87 14.57
C HIS A 34 7.18 8.55 13.72
N LYS A 35 7.67 7.30 13.79
CA LYS A 35 8.81 6.85 12.97
C LYS A 35 8.55 6.98 11.47
N ASN A 36 7.33 6.66 11.02
CA ASN A 36 6.98 6.74 9.60
C ASN A 36 6.88 8.19 9.10
N VAL A 37 6.30 9.08 9.91
CA VAL A 37 6.22 10.51 9.60
C VAL A 37 7.62 11.10 9.53
N ASP A 38 8.47 10.86 10.54
CA ASP A 38 9.85 11.33 10.57
C ASP A 38 10.66 10.85 9.36
N LYS A 39 10.59 9.55 9.03
CA LYS A 39 11.23 9.02 7.83
C LYS A 39 10.71 9.66 6.52
N MET A 40 9.41 9.94 6.45
CA MET A 40 8.82 10.60 5.28
C MET A 40 9.32 12.05 5.17
N LEU A 41 9.37 12.79 6.26
CA LEU A 41 9.84 14.17 6.29
C LEU A 41 11.32 14.29 5.88
N ARG A 42 12.17 13.36 6.31
CA ARG A 42 13.59 13.32 5.96
C ARG A 42 13.87 12.67 4.59
N CYS A 43 12.87 12.05 3.96
CA CYS A 43 13.04 11.29 2.72
C CYS A 43 13.58 12.15 1.57
N GLY A 44 14.71 11.73 1.01
CA GLY A 44 15.37 12.40 -0.11
C GLY A 44 16.08 13.71 0.26
N THR A 45 16.48 13.86 1.52
CA THR A 45 17.28 14.97 2.05
C THR A 45 18.59 14.47 2.62
N GLU A 46 19.53 15.36 2.91
CA GLU A 46 20.82 15.03 3.55
C GLU A 46 20.63 14.36 4.91
N ALA A 47 19.60 14.71 5.66
CA ALA A 47 19.27 14.12 6.95
C ALA A 47 19.02 12.60 6.91
N MET A 48 18.76 12.04 5.72
CA MET A 48 18.61 10.60 5.51
C MET A 48 19.88 9.92 5.02
N GLY A 49 20.92 10.68 4.74
CA GLY A 49 22.16 10.24 4.11
C GLY A 49 22.10 10.23 2.58
N TYR A 50 23.25 10.07 1.96
CA TYR A 50 23.39 10.00 0.52
C TYR A 50 24.58 9.15 0.11
N HIS A 51 24.59 8.69 -1.14
CA HIS A 51 25.77 8.18 -1.82
C HIS A 51 26.34 9.24 -2.74
N MET A 52 27.65 9.37 -2.75
CA MET A 52 28.36 10.23 -3.68
C MET A 52 28.92 9.38 -4.82
N PHE A 53 28.57 9.74 -6.04
CA PHE A 53 29.14 9.14 -7.25
C PHE A 53 30.05 10.17 -7.93
N LYS A 54 31.26 9.76 -8.29
CA LYS A 54 32.22 10.56 -9.03
C LYS A 54 32.49 9.91 -10.37
N CYS A 55 32.37 10.68 -11.44
CA CYS A 55 32.69 10.19 -12.77
C CYS A 55 34.22 10.06 -12.90
N PRO A 56 34.75 8.85 -13.23
CA PRO A 56 36.20 8.70 -13.36
C PRO A 56 36.79 9.42 -14.59
N ARG A 57 35.94 9.75 -15.58
CA ARG A 57 36.38 10.39 -16.83
C ARG A 57 36.42 11.93 -16.73
N CYS A 58 35.41 12.56 -16.12
CA CYS A 58 35.27 14.02 -16.09
C CYS A 58 35.29 14.61 -14.67
N GLY A 59 35.43 13.80 -13.62
CA GLY A 59 35.46 14.24 -12.23
C GLY A 59 34.15 14.79 -11.65
N VAL A 60 33.11 14.88 -12.44
CA VAL A 60 31.78 15.37 -11.96
C VAL A 60 31.24 14.51 -10.84
N GLU A 61 30.85 15.15 -9.75
CA GLU A 61 30.28 14.52 -8.57
C GLU A 61 28.77 14.67 -8.54
N ARG A 62 28.06 13.57 -8.18
CA ARG A 62 26.60 13.55 -8.05
C ARG A 62 26.18 12.90 -6.74
N LYS A 63 25.44 13.65 -5.91
CA LYS A 63 24.81 13.13 -4.69
C LYS A 63 23.49 12.47 -5.01
N ILE A 64 23.29 11.24 -4.53
CA ILE A 64 22.02 10.51 -4.60
C ILE A 64 21.54 10.28 -3.16
N TYR A 65 20.51 11.02 -2.76
CA TYR A 65 19.94 10.93 -1.42
C TYR A 65 19.19 9.64 -1.20
N HIS A 66 19.31 9.10 0.00
CA HIS A 66 18.54 7.92 0.42
C HIS A 66 17.05 8.23 0.48
N THR A 67 16.24 7.20 0.26
CA THR A 67 14.78 7.28 0.29
C THR A 67 14.20 6.37 1.36
N CYS A 68 13.09 6.77 1.97
CA CYS A 68 12.49 6.03 3.09
C CYS A 68 11.85 4.69 2.69
N LYS A 69 11.64 4.44 1.41
CA LYS A 69 10.97 3.24 0.86
C LYS A 69 9.60 2.95 1.49
N SER A 70 9.01 3.91 2.18
CA SER A 70 7.73 3.76 2.86
C SER A 70 6.56 3.97 1.89
N ARG A 71 5.53 3.15 2.00
CA ARG A 71 4.26 3.34 1.27
C ARG A 71 3.54 4.61 1.69
N PHE A 72 3.77 5.06 2.91
CA PHE A 72 3.22 6.31 3.44
C PHE A 72 3.83 7.56 2.78
N CYS A 73 5.04 7.47 2.27
CA CYS A 73 5.71 8.56 1.57
C CYS A 73 5.16 8.69 0.15
N SER A 74 4.59 9.86 -0.17
CA SER A 74 4.03 10.14 -1.49
C SER A 74 5.00 9.94 -2.65
N LYS A 75 6.32 10.21 -2.44
CA LYS A 75 7.36 9.97 -3.46
C LYS A 75 7.66 8.48 -3.61
N CYS A 76 7.88 7.77 -2.49
CA CYS A 76 8.29 6.37 -2.52
C CYS A 76 7.11 5.44 -2.83
N GLY A 77 5.91 5.74 -2.30
CA GLY A 77 4.71 4.96 -2.53
C GLY A 77 4.30 4.95 -4.01
N VAL A 78 4.25 6.11 -4.65
CA VAL A 78 3.96 6.21 -6.10
C VAL A 78 4.98 5.40 -6.92
N LYS A 79 6.29 5.58 -6.66
CA LYS A 79 7.32 4.83 -7.38
C LYS A 79 7.17 3.31 -7.21
N GLN A 80 6.85 2.85 -6.00
CA GLN A 80 6.64 1.41 -5.75
C GLN A 80 5.39 0.89 -6.47
N THR A 81 4.31 1.67 -6.48
CA THR A 81 3.08 1.34 -7.20
C THR A 81 3.32 1.26 -8.70
N ASP A 82 4.02 2.22 -9.28
CA ASP A 82 4.35 2.23 -10.71
C ASP A 82 5.21 1.02 -11.11
N LEU A 83 6.20 0.67 -10.27
CA LEU A 83 7.03 -0.52 -10.49
C LEU A 83 6.20 -1.79 -10.40
N TRP A 84 5.31 -1.88 -9.41
CA TRP A 84 4.41 -3.00 -9.25
C TRP A 84 3.48 -3.15 -10.47
N ILE A 85 2.84 -2.07 -10.89
CA ILE A 85 1.97 -2.06 -12.09
C ILE A 85 2.75 -2.58 -13.30
N LYS A 86 3.97 -2.05 -13.54
CA LYS A 86 4.79 -2.49 -14.68
C LYS A 86 5.16 -3.98 -14.64
N GLN A 87 5.42 -4.52 -13.45
CA GLN A 87 5.79 -5.92 -13.28
C GLN A 87 4.60 -6.87 -13.43
N TYR A 88 3.44 -6.46 -12.93
CA TYR A 88 2.28 -7.34 -12.81
C TYR A 88 1.22 -7.12 -13.89
N SER A 89 1.23 -5.98 -14.59
CA SER A 89 0.26 -5.73 -15.68
C SER A 89 0.32 -6.80 -16.78
N ALA A 90 1.51 -7.34 -17.05
CA ALA A 90 1.68 -8.41 -18.03
C ALA A 90 1.17 -9.78 -17.56
N LEU A 91 0.91 -9.94 -16.26
CA LEU A 91 0.38 -11.20 -15.68
C LEU A 91 -1.15 -11.23 -15.65
N PHE A 92 -1.80 -10.08 -15.84
CA PHE A 92 -3.25 -10.04 -15.91
C PHE A 92 -3.71 -10.52 -17.28
N ALA A 93 -4.60 -11.50 -17.28
CA ALA A 93 -5.25 -11.97 -18.51
C ALA A 93 -6.13 -10.85 -19.09
N ASP A 94 -6.25 -10.81 -20.41
CA ASP A 94 -7.19 -9.90 -21.07
C ASP A 94 -8.61 -10.47 -21.00
N CYS A 95 -9.26 -10.24 -19.87
CA CYS A 95 -10.60 -10.74 -19.56
C CYS A 95 -11.36 -9.74 -18.69
N GLU A 96 -12.66 -9.92 -18.58
CA GLU A 96 -13.49 -9.15 -17.66
C GLU A 96 -13.17 -9.50 -16.20
N TYR A 97 -12.84 -8.50 -15.39
CA TYR A 97 -12.57 -8.64 -13.96
C TYR A 97 -13.76 -8.20 -13.13
N LYS A 98 -14.10 -8.99 -12.12
CA LYS A 98 -15.10 -8.63 -11.10
C LYS A 98 -14.41 -8.33 -9.78
N HIS A 99 -14.74 -7.18 -9.19
CA HIS A 99 -14.24 -6.80 -7.88
C HIS A 99 -15.22 -7.29 -6.80
N ILE A 100 -14.79 -8.23 -5.98
CA ILE A 100 -15.58 -8.78 -4.87
C ILE A 100 -15.02 -8.23 -3.57
N VAL A 101 -15.89 -7.68 -2.72
CA VAL A 101 -15.52 -7.15 -1.40
C VAL A 101 -16.17 -8.01 -0.32
N PHE A 102 -15.34 -8.62 0.52
CA PHE A 102 -15.78 -9.30 1.73
C PHE A 102 -15.62 -8.37 2.93
N ALA A 103 -16.71 -8.07 3.61
CA ALA A 103 -16.72 -7.23 4.79
C ALA A 103 -17.15 -8.03 6.01
N LEU A 104 -16.47 -7.78 7.13
CA LEU A 104 -16.88 -8.36 8.43
C LEU A 104 -17.87 -7.42 9.10
N PRO A 105 -18.96 -7.97 9.65
CA PRO A 105 -19.88 -7.25 10.52
C PRO A 105 -19.15 -6.59 11.71
N GLU A 106 -19.72 -5.52 12.24
CA GLU A 106 -19.08 -4.72 13.28
C GLU A 106 -18.79 -5.53 14.55
N GLU A 107 -19.66 -6.46 14.88
CA GLU A 107 -19.58 -7.34 16.04
C GLU A 107 -18.28 -8.16 16.04
N PHE A 108 -17.81 -8.57 14.87
CA PHE A 108 -16.58 -9.35 14.71
C PHE A 108 -15.29 -8.51 14.72
N ARG A 109 -15.38 -7.18 14.56
CA ARG A 109 -14.18 -6.32 14.51
C ARG A 109 -13.37 -6.33 15.80
N ASN A 110 -14.04 -6.50 16.95
CA ASN A 110 -13.37 -6.54 18.24
C ASN A 110 -12.51 -7.81 18.39
N TYR A 111 -12.95 -8.95 17.89
CA TYR A 111 -12.18 -10.21 17.92
C TYR A 111 -10.89 -10.07 17.11
N LEU A 112 -10.93 -9.38 15.97
CA LEU A 112 -9.74 -9.10 15.17
C LEU A 112 -8.73 -8.17 15.85
N ARG A 113 -9.16 -7.34 16.81
CA ARG A 113 -8.27 -6.47 17.58
C ARG A 113 -7.49 -7.22 18.67
N VAL A 114 -8.12 -8.22 19.29
CA VAL A 114 -7.57 -8.94 20.46
C VAL A 114 -6.74 -10.15 20.04
N GLY A 115 -7.16 -10.90 19.06
CA GLY A 115 -6.48 -12.13 18.61
C GLY A 115 -6.35 -12.24 17.11
N ARG A 116 -5.47 -11.44 16.50
CA ARG A 116 -5.40 -11.26 15.03
C ARG A 116 -5.31 -12.55 14.22
N THR A 117 -4.35 -13.43 14.55
CA THR A 117 -3.99 -14.51 13.64
C THR A 117 -5.08 -15.57 13.44
N PRO A 118 -5.68 -16.17 14.49
CA PRO A 118 -6.68 -17.22 14.29
C PRO A 118 -7.94 -16.70 13.60
N TYR A 119 -8.40 -15.49 13.96
CA TYR A 119 -9.61 -14.91 13.36
C TYR A 119 -9.40 -14.48 11.90
N PHE A 120 -8.22 -13.96 11.55
CA PHE A 120 -7.88 -13.70 10.15
C PHE A 120 -7.79 -14.98 9.34
N ASN A 121 -7.20 -16.04 9.86
CA ASN A 121 -7.12 -17.32 9.17
C ASN A 121 -8.54 -17.90 8.95
N ALA A 122 -9.40 -17.87 9.97
CA ALA A 122 -10.80 -18.29 9.82
C ALA A 122 -11.53 -17.46 8.74
N PHE A 123 -11.34 -16.15 8.74
CA PHE A 123 -11.92 -15.26 7.72
C PHE A 123 -11.43 -15.59 6.31
N TYR A 124 -10.11 -15.78 6.12
CA TYR A 124 -9.56 -16.19 4.83
C TYR A 124 -10.06 -17.55 4.38
N THR A 125 -10.20 -18.50 5.31
CA THR A 125 -10.77 -19.82 5.00
C THR A 125 -12.21 -19.68 4.54
N ALA A 126 -13.05 -18.90 5.23
CA ALA A 126 -14.43 -18.66 4.85
C ALA A 126 -14.52 -17.99 3.46
N VAL A 127 -13.69 -16.99 3.17
CA VAL A 127 -13.61 -16.36 1.85
C VAL A 127 -13.25 -17.37 0.77
N ASN A 128 -12.23 -18.20 1.00
CA ASN A 128 -11.81 -19.22 0.04
C ASN A 128 -12.91 -20.26 -0.22
N LEU A 129 -13.59 -20.72 0.82
CA LEU A 129 -14.72 -21.66 0.68
C LEU A 129 -15.85 -21.02 -0.14
N THR A 130 -16.25 -19.78 0.17
CA THR A 130 -17.29 -19.06 -0.57
C THR A 130 -16.91 -18.85 -2.03
N LEU A 131 -15.65 -18.53 -2.32
CA LEU A 131 -15.18 -18.37 -3.69
C LEU A 131 -15.15 -19.70 -4.43
N ASN A 132 -14.73 -20.78 -3.79
CA ASN A 132 -14.71 -22.11 -4.38
C ASN A 132 -16.13 -22.59 -4.70
N ASP A 133 -17.10 -22.40 -3.81
CA ASP A 133 -18.50 -22.73 -4.06
C ASP A 133 -19.08 -21.94 -5.25
N TRP A 134 -18.65 -20.69 -5.41
CA TRP A 134 -19.07 -19.85 -6.53
C TRP A 134 -18.38 -20.21 -7.86
N TYR A 135 -17.12 -20.64 -7.81
CA TYR A 135 -16.31 -20.95 -8.98
C TYR A 135 -16.21 -22.44 -9.32
N THR A 136 -16.77 -23.33 -8.50
CA THR A 136 -17.01 -24.69 -8.97
C THR A 136 -18.13 -24.60 -10.03
N PRO A 137 -17.80 -24.67 -11.32
CA PRO A 137 -18.85 -24.65 -12.33
C PRO A 137 -19.70 -25.88 -12.10
N ASP A 138 -20.99 -25.70 -11.85
CA ASP A 138 -21.94 -26.76 -12.03
C ASP A 138 -21.70 -27.34 -13.43
N PRO A 139 -21.29 -28.62 -13.56
CA PRO A 139 -21.00 -29.20 -14.87
C PRO A 139 -22.16 -29.04 -15.86
N LEU A 140 -23.39 -28.86 -15.35
CA LEU A 140 -24.58 -28.63 -16.14
C LEU A 140 -24.75 -27.16 -16.56
N ALA A 141 -24.22 -26.19 -15.83
CA ALA A 141 -24.32 -24.78 -16.19
C ALA A 141 -23.45 -24.41 -17.42
N LEU A 142 -22.36 -25.13 -17.66
CA LEU A 142 -21.53 -24.97 -18.86
C LEU A 142 -22.25 -25.37 -20.17
N PHE A 143 -23.22 -26.27 -20.08
CA PHE A 143 -24.03 -26.69 -21.25
C PHE A 143 -25.18 -25.72 -21.58
N GLN A 144 -25.64 -24.91 -20.61
CA GLN A 144 -26.71 -23.94 -20.83
C GLN A 144 -26.26 -22.63 -21.48
N SER A 145 -24.99 -22.26 -21.34
CA SER A 145 -24.46 -21.01 -21.93
C SER A 145 -24.15 -21.11 -23.43
N TYR A 146 -24.13 -22.30 -24.02
CA TYR A 146 -23.85 -22.51 -25.45
C TYR A 146 -25.10 -22.73 -26.33
N SER A 147 -26.31 -22.63 -25.77
CA SER A 147 -27.56 -22.86 -26.53
C SER A 147 -28.36 -21.60 -26.84
N LEU A 148 -27.77 -20.42 -26.72
CA LEU A 148 -28.39 -19.14 -27.09
C LEU A 148 -27.47 -18.34 -28.04
N THR A 149 -27.28 -18.86 -29.24
CA THR A 149 -26.94 -18.09 -30.46
C THR A 149 -27.68 -18.63 -31.65
#